data_99c027fbdbce2d49dd44d023e0b25155
#
_entry.id   99c027fbdbce2d49dd44d023e0b25155
#
_cell.length_a   1.000
_cell.length_b   1.000
_cell.length_c   1.000
_cell.angle_alpha   90.00
_cell.angle_beta   90.00
_cell.angle_gamma   90.00
#
_symmetry.space_group_name_H-M   'P 1'
#
loop_
_entity.id
_entity.type
_entity.pdbx_description
1 polymer ?
#
loop_
_entity_poly.entity_id
_entity_poly.type
_entity_poly.pdbx_seq_one_letter_code
_entity_poly.pdbx_strand_id
1 'polypeptide(L)'
;MDKNAIKKYAVWARKEMLSRVAQKAQQYGITETEMVDAGADSVNGKVLSAEEMQQRRALIAQINEKGYQQVMEEVAYTWFNRFSALRFMEVNGYLPSHVRVFTDENNAFKPQILAEALHLELDKLNKDKVYALKEAEQTEELYKYLLIVQCNALNSILPGMFQTIADYTELLLPDNLLREGSVIEQMISQIPEDNWQDAVQIIGWLYQYYNSEKKDEVFAALKKNVKITKENIPAATQLLPRTGSCGTWWRTALAGCGWRVTRTQKHSCYPHRRSKQLILPGTVTRRTPSGTIIWRKPSRSRRYRPNCPRSASSMPT
;
A
#
# COMPACT_ATOMS: atom_id res chain seq x y z
N MET A 1 -5.96 18.85 5.45
CA MET A 1 -4.85 17.99 4.96
C MET A 1 -3.67 18.86 4.54
N ASP A 2 -2.55 18.72 5.20
CA ASP A 2 -1.31 19.43 4.88
C ASP A 2 -0.49 18.65 3.84
N LYS A 3 -0.55 19.10 2.59
CA LYS A 3 0.16 18.47 1.47
C LYS A 3 1.67 18.71 1.53
N ASN A 4 2.14 19.77 2.18
CA ASN A 4 3.57 20.06 2.28
C ASN A 4 4.24 19.11 3.27
N ALA A 5 3.61 18.85 4.40
CA ALA A 5 4.07 17.86 5.37
C ALA A 5 4.13 16.45 4.74
N ILE A 6 3.06 16.05 4.02
CA ILE A 6 3.00 14.77 3.32
C ILE A 6 4.11 14.65 2.26
N LYS A 7 4.34 15.71 1.47
CA LYS A 7 5.39 15.74 0.45
C LYS A 7 6.78 15.63 1.08
N LYS A 8 7.05 16.43 2.13
CA LYS A 8 8.35 16.41 2.82
C LYS A 8 8.65 15.01 3.36
N TYR A 9 7.68 14.40 4.05
CA TYR A 9 7.83 13.05 4.58
C TYR A 9 8.04 12.04 3.46
N ALA A 10 7.20 11.99 2.43
CA ALA A 10 7.26 10.95 1.39
C ALA A 10 8.58 10.95 0.60
N VAL A 11 9.10 12.13 0.27
CA VAL A 11 10.39 12.29 -0.43
C VAL A 11 11.55 11.83 0.46
N TRP A 12 11.54 12.22 1.75
CA TRP A 12 12.53 11.78 2.71
C TRP A 12 12.45 10.27 2.95
N ALA A 13 11.23 9.75 3.19
CA ALA A 13 11.00 8.35 3.47
C ALA A 13 11.46 7.43 2.32
N ARG A 14 11.35 7.87 1.06
CA ARG A 14 11.87 7.09 -0.07
C ARG A 14 13.38 6.84 0.05
N LYS A 15 14.14 7.88 0.34
CA LYS A 15 15.60 7.79 0.46
C LYS A 15 16.01 6.95 1.66
N GLU A 16 15.34 7.17 2.78
CA GLU A 16 15.59 6.42 4.00
C GLU A 16 15.25 4.93 3.83
N MET A 17 14.08 4.60 3.28
CA MET A 17 13.69 3.22 3.01
C MET A 17 14.66 2.50 2.08
N LEU A 18 15.08 3.14 0.99
CA LEU A 18 16.07 2.56 0.07
C LEU A 18 17.40 2.29 0.79
N SER A 19 17.87 3.25 1.58
CA SER A 19 19.11 3.10 2.39
C SER A 19 19.00 1.95 3.39
N ARG A 20 17.89 1.86 4.13
CA ARG A 20 17.66 0.80 5.14
C ARG A 20 17.52 -0.59 4.53
N VAL A 21 16.79 -0.70 3.42
CA VAL A 21 16.65 -1.96 2.68
C VAL A 21 18.01 -2.41 2.13
N ALA A 22 18.81 -1.49 1.57
CA ALA A 22 20.16 -1.80 1.10
C ALA A 22 21.09 -2.24 2.24
N GLN A 23 21.05 -1.57 3.40
CA GLN A 23 21.79 -1.98 4.60
C GLN A 23 21.37 -3.38 5.07
N LYS A 24 20.07 -3.68 5.01
CA LYS A 24 19.58 -5.01 5.36
C LYS A 24 20.06 -6.08 4.36
N ALA A 25 20.04 -5.78 3.06
CA ALA A 25 20.59 -6.68 2.03
C ALA A 25 22.09 -6.96 2.26
N GLN A 26 22.87 -5.92 2.63
CA GLN A 26 24.27 -6.06 2.96
C GLN A 26 24.52 -6.97 4.16
N GLN A 27 23.65 -6.95 5.18
CA GLN A 27 23.75 -7.89 6.32
C GLN A 27 23.64 -9.34 5.86
N TYR A 28 22.90 -9.61 4.78
CA TYR A 28 22.78 -10.93 4.14
C TYR A 28 23.81 -11.17 3.03
N GLY A 29 24.87 -10.36 2.97
CA GLY A 29 25.96 -10.52 2.01
C GLY A 29 25.58 -10.20 0.57
N ILE A 30 24.62 -9.30 0.37
CA ILE A 30 24.14 -8.90 -0.96
C ILE A 30 24.34 -7.39 -1.11
N THR A 31 25.21 -7.02 -2.05
CA THR A 31 25.47 -5.63 -2.44
C THR A 31 25.25 -5.46 -3.94
N GLU A 32 25.35 -4.26 -4.45
CA GLU A 32 25.24 -3.99 -5.88
C GLU A 32 26.37 -4.64 -6.69
N THR A 33 27.55 -4.74 -6.10
CA THR A 33 28.78 -5.24 -6.78
C THR A 33 29.13 -6.67 -6.45
N GLU A 34 28.75 -7.15 -5.26
CA GLU A 34 29.15 -8.44 -4.74
C GLU A 34 27.97 -9.16 -4.10
N MET A 35 27.89 -10.47 -4.34
CA MET A 35 26.92 -11.35 -3.69
C MET A 35 27.65 -12.58 -3.18
N VAL A 36 27.49 -12.87 -1.89
CA VAL A 36 27.95 -14.13 -1.30
C VAL A 36 27.13 -15.28 -1.87
N ASP A 37 27.74 -16.44 -2.05
CA ASP A 37 27.10 -17.62 -2.64
C ASP A 37 25.71 -17.91 -2.04
N ALA A 38 24.75 -18.21 -2.91
CA ALA A 38 23.35 -18.47 -2.52
C ALA A 38 23.18 -19.69 -1.61
N GLY A 39 24.16 -20.62 -1.64
CA GLY A 39 24.16 -21.81 -0.80
C GLY A 39 24.82 -21.64 0.57
N ALA A 40 25.38 -20.45 0.88
CA ALA A 40 26.07 -20.22 2.13
C ALA A 40 25.11 -20.35 3.35
N ASP A 41 25.52 -21.13 4.34
CA ASP A 41 24.78 -21.35 5.60
C ASP A 41 25.03 -20.22 6.61
N SER A 42 26.11 -19.46 6.40
CA SER A 42 26.48 -18.31 7.24
C SER A 42 26.94 -17.14 6.40
N VAL A 43 26.60 -15.94 6.83
CA VAL A 43 26.96 -14.69 6.16
C VAL A 43 27.33 -13.66 7.22
N ASN A 44 28.47 -12.97 7.05
CA ASN A 44 28.97 -11.96 7.98
C ASN A 44 29.07 -12.46 9.44
N GLY A 45 29.35 -13.75 9.63
CA GLY A 45 29.46 -14.38 10.96
C GLY A 45 28.10 -14.75 11.59
N LYS A 46 26.99 -14.52 10.93
CA LYS A 46 25.65 -14.96 11.35
C LYS A 46 25.29 -16.27 10.66
N VAL A 47 24.96 -17.30 11.43
CA VAL A 47 24.36 -18.54 10.90
C VAL A 47 22.92 -18.24 10.53
N LEU A 48 22.54 -18.62 9.31
CA LEU A 48 21.20 -18.40 8.78
C LEU A 48 20.27 -19.55 9.15
N SER A 49 19.02 -19.24 9.47
CA SER A 49 17.98 -20.25 9.60
C SER A 49 17.62 -20.85 8.24
N ALA A 50 16.96 -22.01 8.21
CA ALA A 50 16.51 -22.64 6.97
C ALA A 50 15.56 -21.72 6.18
N GLU A 51 14.72 -20.97 6.88
CA GLU A 51 13.80 -20.00 6.29
C GLU A 51 14.56 -18.80 5.70
N GLU A 52 15.50 -18.21 6.44
CA GLU A 52 16.35 -17.13 5.94
C GLU A 52 17.18 -17.56 4.71
N MET A 53 17.68 -18.79 4.69
CA MET A 53 18.40 -19.34 3.52
C MET A 53 17.49 -19.43 2.29
N GLN A 54 16.24 -19.90 2.48
CA GLN A 54 15.28 -19.97 1.38
C GLN A 54 14.91 -18.58 0.85
N GLN A 55 14.60 -17.65 1.75
CA GLN A 55 14.27 -16.26 1.40
C GLN A 55 15.44 -15.57 0.70
N ARG A 56 16.67 -15.80 1.17
CA ARG A 56 17.88 -15.26 0.58
C ARG A 56 18.12 -15.81 -0.83
N ARG A 57 17.92 -17.12 -1.08
CA ARG A 57 18.00 -17.71 -2.42
C ARG A 57 16.98 -17.07 -3.38
N ALA A 58 15.74 -16.87 -2.91
CA ALA A 58 14.70 -16.19 -3.68
C ALA A 58 15.10 -14.74 -4.01
N LEU A 59 15.68 -14.01 -3.04
CA LEU A 59 16.19 -12.66 -3.25
C LEU A 59 17.28 -12.60 -4.32
N ILE A 60 18.26 -13.47 -4.24
CA ILE A 60 19.37 -13.56 -5.23
C ILE A 60 18.82 -13.88 -6.63
N ALA A 61 17.85 -14.80 -6.73
CA ALA A 61 17.19 -15.12 -8.00
C ALA A 61 16.50 -13.89 -8.61
N GLN A 62 15.77 -13.12 -7.81
CA GLN A 62 15.10 -11.88 -8.25
C GLN A 62 16.10 -10.79 -8.65
N ILE A 63 17.21 -10.65 -7.94
CA ILE A 63 18.28 -9.69 -8.28
C ILE A 63 18.93 -10.07 -9.61
N ASN A 64 19.17 -11.35 -9.86
CA ASN A 64 19.73 -11.83 -11.12
C ASN A 64 18.76 -11.61 -12.30
N GLU A 65 17.45 -11.67 -12.06
CA GLU A 65 16.43 -11.46 -13.10
C GLU A 65 16.19 -9.97 -13.39
N LYS A 66 16.06 -9.14 -12.36
CA LYS A 66 15.58 -7.75 -12.48
C LYS A 66 16.69 -6.71 -12.27
N GLY A 67 17.80 -7.09 -11.64
CA GLY A 67 18.84 -6.19 -11.18
C GLY A 67 18.66 -5.72 -9.75
N TYR A 68 19.78 -5.42 -9.07
CA TYR A 68 19.82 -5.04 -7.66
C TYR A 68 18.98 -3.79 -7.36
N GLN A 69 19.19 -2.71 -8.10
CA GLN A 69 18.49 -1.43 -7.89
C GLN A 69 16.96 -1.58 -7.99
N GLN A 70 16.50 -2.32 -8.98
CA GLN A 70 15.07 -2.54 -9.20
C GLN A 70 14.44 -3.31 -8.03
N VAL A 71 15.10 -4.37 -7.55
CA VAL A 71 14.59 -5.19 -6.43
C VAL A 71 14.57 -4.37 -5.14
N MET A 72 15.62 -3.58 -4.85
CA MET A 72 15.65 -2.71 -3.68
C MET A 72 14.54 -1.65 -3.73
N GLU A 73 14.28 -1.06 -4.89
CA GLU A 73 13.16 -0.11 -5.07
C GLU A 73 11.80 -0.79 -4.86
N GLU A 74 11.58 -1.99 -5.40
CA GLU A 74 10.34 -2.76 -5.24
C GLU A 74 10.07 -3.08 -3.76
N VAL A 75 11.08 -3.52 -3.02
CA VAL A 75 10.95 -3.85 -1.59
C VAL A 75 10.72 -2.59 -0.75
N ALA A 76 11.51 -1.54 -0.95
CA ALA A 76 11.35 -0.28 -0.24
C ALA A 76 9.96 0.33 -0.45
N TYR A 77 9.49 0.31 -1.70
CA TYR A 77 8.15 0.76 -2.06
C TYR A 77 7.04 -0.09 -1.42
N THR A 78 7.22 -1.41 -1.38
CA THR A 78 6.26 -2.33 -0.77
C THR A 78 6.09 -2.05 0.72
N TRP A 79 7.18 -1.89 1.46
CA TRP A 79 7.12 -1.58 2.89
C TRP A 79 6.57 -0.18 3.16
N PHE A 80 6.96 0.82 2.37
CA PHE A 80 6.39 2.17 2.49
C PHE A 80 4.86 2.18 2.33
N ASN A 81 4.34 1.46 1.33
CA ASN A 81 2.90 1.34 1.12
C ASN A 81 2.20 0.62 2.27
N ARG A 82 2.79 -0.44 2.79
CA ARG A 82 2.26 -1.18 3.94
C ARG A 82 2.19 -0.32 5.19
N PHE A 83 3.27 0.40 5.51
CA PHE A 83 3.26 1.33 6.66
C PHE A 83 2.21 2.43 6.49
N SER A 84 2.10 3.01 5.31
CA SER A 84 1.09 4.02 5.03
C SER A 84 -0.34 3.48 5.16
N ALA A 85 -0.59 2.26 4.69
CA ALA A 85 -1.89 1.61 4.81
C ALA A 85 -2.22 1.23 6.26
N LEU A 86 -1.26 0.65 6.99
CA LEU A 86 -1.43 0.32 8.40
C LEU A 86 -1.74 1.57 9.23
N ARG A 87 -1.03 2.69 8.98
CA ARG A 87 -1.31 3.95 9.67
C ARG A 87 -2.70 4.48 9.37
N PHE A 88 -3.11 4.44 8.11
CA PHE A 88 -4.47 4.84 7.75
C PHE A 88 -5.53 3.96 8.44
N MET A 89 -5.34 2.65 8.44
CA MET A 89 -6.26 1.70 9.08
C MET A 89 -6.29 1.88 10.61
N GLU A 90 -5.15 2.11 11.22
CA GLU A 90 -5.00 2.36 12.65
C GLU A 90 -5.81 3.59 13.09
N VAL A 91 -5.59 4.73 12.43
CA VAL A 91 -6.26 6.00 12.78
C VAL A 91 -7.77 5.94 12.59
N ASN A 92 -8.23 5.19 11.59
CA ASN A 92 -9.66 5.07 11.27
C ASN A 92 -10.33 3.84 11.92
N GLY A 93 -9.62 3.09 12.77
CA GLY A 93 -10.18 1.92 13.45
C GLY A 93 -10.52 0.75 12.53
N TYR A 94 -9.84 0.62 11.38
CA TYR A 94 -10.10 -0.43 10.39
C TYR A 94 -9.24 -1.68 10.58
N LEU A 95 -8.38 -1.72 11.59
CA LEU A 95 -7.60 -2.92 11.91
C LEU A 95 -8.50 -3.99 12.53
N PRO A 96 -8.44 -5.25 12.07
CA PRO A 96 -9.27 -6.33 12.62
C PRO A 96 -9.04 -6.59 14.11
N SER A 97 -7.81 -6.39 14.57
CA SER A 97 -7.41 -6.52 15.98
C SER A 97 -7.91 -5.39 16.87
N HIS A 98 -8.34 -4.27 16.30
CA HIS A 98 -8.65 -3.01 17.00
C HIS A 98 -7.49 -2.48 17.88
N VAL A 99 -6.28 -3.02 17.72
CA VAL A 99 -5.07 -2.63 18.45
C VAL A 99 -4.20 -1.76 17.55
N ARG A 100 -3.70 -0.66 18.09
CA ARG A 100 -2.84 0.27 17.34
C ARG A 100 -1.45 -0.34 17.13
N VAL A 101 -0.97 -0.27 15.89
CA VAL A 101 0.27 -0.93 15.47
C VAL A 101 1.49 -0.03 15.66
N PHE A 102 1.32 1.28 15.58
CA PHE A 102 2.39 2.27 15.62
C PHE A 102 2.32 3.20 16.83
N THR A 103 1.12 3.46 17.34
CA THR A 103 0.90 4.45 18.40
C THR A 103 0.12 3.86 19.56
N ASP A 104 0.05 4.62 20.63
CA ASP A 104 -0.92 4.43 21.71
C ASP A 104 -2.22 5.22 21.45
N GLU A 105 -3.12 5.20 22.41
CA GLU A 105 -4.40 5.92 22.36
C GLU A 105 -4.23 7.45 22.31
N ASN A 106 -3.10 7.96 22.81
CA ASN A 106 -2.76 9.38 22.82
C ASN A 106 -1.98 9.81 21.56
N ASN A 107 -1.88 8.93 20.57
CA ASN A 107 -1.07 9.13 19.36
C ASN A 107 0.44 9.32 19.62
N ALA A 108 0.94 8.92 20.79
CA ALA A 108 2.36 8.87 21.03
C ALA A 108 2.99 7.66 20.32
N PHE A 109 4.24 7.80 19.86
CA PHE A 109 4.99 6.70 19.24
C PHE A 109 5.33 5.61 20.27
N LYS A 110 4.32 4.83 20.61
CA LYS A 110 4.38 3.71 21.53
C LYS A 110 3.41 2.63 21.04
N PRO A 111 3.90 1.66 20.24
CA PRO A 111 3.03 0.66 19.63
C PRO A 111 2.23 -0.14 20.66
N GLN A 112 0.91 0.01 20.69
CA GLN A 112 -0.01 -0.71 21.58
C GLN A 112 0.08 -2.23 21.33
N ILE A 113 0.35 -2.63 20.09
CA ILE A 113 0.49 -4.03 19.70
C ILE A 113 1.57 -4.78 20.48
N LEU A 114 2.61 -4.09 20.98
CA LEU A 114 3.64 -4.69 21.85
C LEU A 114 3.11 -4.96 23.25
N ALA A 115 2.32 -4.06 23.80
CA ALA A 115 1.71 -4.23 25.12
C ALA A 115 0.70 -5.40 25.09
N GLU A 116 -0.12 -5.45 24.05
CA GLU A 116 -1.18 -6.43 23.89
C GLU A 116 -0.72 -7.73 23.20
N ALA A 117 0.58 -7.92 22.94
CA ALA A 117 1.12 -9.02 22.13
C ALA A 117 0.63 -10.42 22.55
N LEU A 118 0.42 -10.66 23.85
CA LEU A 118 -0.05 -11.94 24.39
C LEU A 118 -1.55 -12.15 24.26
N HIS A 119 -2.32 -11.07 24.14
CA HIS A 119 -3.77 -11.07 24.06
C HIS A 119 -4.29 -10.97 22.62
N LEU A 120 -3.38 -10.73 21.67
CA LEU A 120 -3.75 -10.64 20.25
C LEU A 120 -4.33 -11.96 19.72
N GLU A 121 -5.43 -11.84 18.99
CA GLU A 121 -6.05 -12.92 18.23
C GLU A 121 -5.90 -12.61 16.74
N LEU A 122 -4.77 -13.01 16.16
CA LEU A 122 -4.49 -12.86 14.74
C LEU A 122 -4.29 -14.23 14.11
N ASP A 123 -4.78 -14.37 12.88
CA ASP A 123 -4.56 -15.58 12.10
C ASP A 123 -3.05 -15.86 11.95
N LYS A 124 -2.64 -17.08 12.21
CA LYS A 124 -1.24 -17.56 12.14
C LYS A 124 -0.29 -16.93 13.16
N LEU A 125 -0.79 -16.28 14.22
CA LEU A 125 0.05 -15.84 15.32
C LEU A 125 0.52 -17.06 16.14
N ASN A 126 1.83 -17.27 16.22
CA ASN A 126 2.42 -18.28 17.08
C ASN A 126 2.69 -17.66 18.46
N LYS A 127 1.87 -18.00 19.44
CA LYS A 127 2.00 -17.49 20.83
C LYS A 127 3.28 -17.94 21.51
N ASP A 128 3.78 -19.14 21.23
CA ASP A 128 5.03 -19.63 21.81
C ASP A 128 6.22 -18.78 21.34
N LYS A 129 6.24 -18.38 20.07
CA LYS A 129 7.25 -17.45 19.53
C LYS A 129 7.15 -16.07 20.18
N VAL A 130 5.94 -15.58 20.45
CA VAL A 130 5.73 -14.31 21.16
C VAL A 130 6.26 -14.39 22.59
N TYR A 131 5.98 -15.47 23.30
CA TYR A 131 6.51 -15.70 24.65
C TYR A 131 8.03 -15.74 24.66
N ALA A 132 8.64 -16.54 23.77
CA ALA A 132 10.10 -16.67 23.68
C ALA A 132 10.80 -15.34 23.39
N LEU A 133 10.27 -14.54 22.45
CA LEU A 133 10.85 -13.23 22.11
C LEU A 133 10.66 -12.22 23.25
N LYS A 134 9.57 -12.31 24.01
CA LYS A 134 9.32 -11.43 25.15
C LYS A 134 10.21 -11.79 26.35
N GLU A 135 10.39 -13.08 26.64
CA GLU A 135 11.32 -13.55 27.68
C GLU A 135 12.79 -13.22 27.37
N ALA A 136 13.16 -13.27 26.08
CA ALA A 136 14.48 -12.89 25.62
C ALA A 136 14.70 -11.36 25.52
N GLU A 137 13.70 -10.54 25.91
CA GLU A 137 13.71 -9.06 25.82
C GLU A 137 14.02 -8.54 24.41
N GLN A 138 13.77 -9.33 23.37
CA GLN A 138 14.00 -8.98 21.97
C GLN A 138 12.82 -8.16 21.41
N THR A 139 12.60 -6.97 21.94
CA THR A 139 11.44 -6.13 21.64
C THR A 139 11.37 -5.75 20.14
N GLU A 140 12.50 -5.47 19.50
CA GLU A 140 12.55 -5.11 18.09
C GLU A 140 12.15 -6.30 17.18
N GLU A 141 12.65 -7.51 17.49
CA GLU A 141 12.30 -8.72 16.72
C GLU A 141 10.84 -9.14 16.98
N LEU A 142 10.35 -8.96 18.20
CA LEU A 142 8.94 -9.15 18.52
C LEU A 142 8.07 -8.20 17.72
N TYR A 143 8.45 -6.93 17.65
CA TYR A 143 7.71 -5.93 16.89
C TYR A 143 7.65 -6.25 15.39
N LYS A 144 8.77 -6.60 14.78
CA LYS A 144 8.84 -7.04 13.39
C LYS A 144 7.95 -8.25 13.13
N TYR A 145 8.01 -9.25 14.00
CA TYR A 145 7.17 -10.44 13.89
C TYR A 145 5.69 -10.08 13.94
N LEU A 146 5.26 -9.25 14.89
CA LEU A 146 3.87 -8.79 14.99
C LEU A 146 3.43 -7.98 13.77
N LEU A 147 4.29 -7.11 13.22
CA LEU A 147 4.01 -6.38 11.98
C LEU A 147 3.78 -7.31 10.79
N ILE A 148 4.62 -8.33 10.63
CA ILE A 148 4.50 -9.31 9.56
C ILE A 148 3.20 -10.10 9.70
N VAL A 149 2.89 -10.60 10.90
CA VAL A 149 1.64 -11.32 11.16
C VAL A 149 0.43 -10.44 10.90
N GLN A 150 0.45 -9.17 11.33
CA GLN A 150 -0.62 -8.21 11.07
C GLN A 150 -0.81 -7.95 9.57
N CYS A 151 0.28 -7.77 8.82
CA CYS A 151 0.23 -7.63 7.36
C CYS A 151 -0.35 -8.88 6.68
N ASN A 152 0.06 -10.07 7.14
CA ASN A 152 -0.43 -11.34 6.58
C ASN A 152 -1.92 -11.58 6.91
N ALA A 153 -2.38 -11.19 8.10
CA ALA A 153 -3.80 -11.22 8.45
C ALA A 153 -4.64 -10.31 7.53
N LEU A 154 -4.10 -9.16 7.15
CA LEU A 154 -4.76 -8.24 6.22
C LEU A 154 -4.78 -8.71 4.77
N ASN A 155 -4.04 -9.75 4.40
CA ASN A 155 -4.06 -10.31 3.05
C ASN A 155 -5.46 -10.79 2.65
N SER A 156 -6.20 -11.42 3.55
CA SER A 156 -7.57 -11.89 3.30
C SER A 156 -8.53 -10.74 2.99
N ILE A 157 -8.25 -9.56 3.53
CA ILE A 157 -9.07 -8.36 3.44
C ILE A 157 -8.68 -7.50 2.23
N LEU A 158 -7.38 -7.27 2.05
CA LEU A 158 -6.81 -6.39 1.03
C LEU A 158 -5.69 -7.09 0.26
N PRO A 159 -5.98 -8.15 -0.52
CA PRO A 159 -4.95 -8.97 -1.19
C PRO A 159 -4.10 -8.18 -2.18
N GLY A 160 -4.63 -7.11 -2.76
CA GLY A 160 -3.88 -6.25 -3.69
C GLY A 160 -2.80 -5.40 -3.03
N MET A 161 -2.87 -5.16 -1.71
CA MET A 161 -1.92 -4.34 -0.97
C MET A 161 -1.06 -5.16 -0.01
N PHE A 162 -1.66 -6.15 0.64
CA PHE A 162 -1.01 -7.04 1.59
C PHE A 162 -0.89 -8.44 1.00
N GLN A 163 -0.16 -8.58 -0.11
CA GLN A 163 0.23 -9.91 -0.60
C GLN A 163 0.98 -10.63 0.52
N THR A 164 0.77 -11.95 0.62
CA THR A 164 1.41 -12.75 1.66
C THR A 164 2.91 -12.51 1.66
N ILE A 165 3.43 -12.08 2.80
CA ILE A 165 4.87 -11.97 3.02
C ILE A 165 5.33 -13.38 3.38
N ALA A 166 5.94 -14.08 2.46
CA ALA A 166 6.53 -15.38 2.67
C ALA A 166 7.84 -15.52 1.90
N ASP A 167 8.41 -14.39 1.50
CA ASP A 167 9.54 -14.35 0.60
C ASP A 167 10.60 -13.33 1.05
N TYR A 168 11.54 -13.04 0.17
CA TYR A 168 12.63 -12.10 0.38
C TYR A 168 12.21 -10.69 0.84
N THR A 169 10.95 -10.30 0.69
CA THR A 169 10.44 -9.00 1.16
C THR A 169 10.44 -8.94 2.68
N GLU A 170 10.16 -10.08 3.36
CA GLU A 170 10.25 -10.19 4.81
C GLU A 170 11.70 -10.07 5.29
N LEU A 171 12.62 -10.76 4.63
CA LEU A 171 14.04 -10.72 4.94
C LEU A 171 14.61 -9.30 4.93
N LEU A 172 14.10 -8.45 4.04
CA LEU A 172 14.53 -7.07 3.85
C LEU A 172 13.72 -6.04 4.64
N LEU A 173 12.89 -6.47 5.61
CA LEU A 173 12.25 -5.53 6.54
C LEU A 173 13.33 -4.74 7.30
N PRO A 174 13.29 -3.40 7.26
CA PRO A 174 14.29 -2.57 7.94
C PRO A 174 14.41 -2.86 9.44
N ASP A 175 15.62 -2.72 9.96
CA ASP A 175 15.88 -2.75 11.41
C ASP A 175 15.61 -1.39 12.05
N ASN A 176 15.56 -1.37 13.38
CA ASN A 176 15.42 -0.16 14.19
C ASN A 176 14.11 0.62 13.92
N LEU A 177 13.02 -0.10 13.74
CA LEU A 177 11.71 0.51 13.49
C LEU A 177 11.17 1.27 14.71
N LEU A 178 11.57 0.89 15.91
CA LEU A 178 11.15 1.50 17.19
C LEU A 178 12.01 2.70 17.63
N ARG A 179 13.07 3.02 16.88
CA ARG A 179 13.97 4.13 17.23
C ARG A 179 13.42 5.48 16.79
N GLU A 180 13.81 6.52 17.53
CA GLU A 180 13.67 7.90 17.08
C GLU A 180 14.37 8.12 15.73
N GLY A 181 13.76 8.88 14.83
CA GLY A 181 14.22 9.05 13.45
C GLY A 181 13.92 7.88 12.52
N SER A 182 13.22 6.83 12.98
CA SER A 182 12.74 5.76 12.10
C SER A 182 11.68 6.26 11.12
N VAL A 183 11.49 5.50 10.04
CA VAL A 183 10.47 5.87 9.01
C VAL A 183 9.07 5.94 9.62
N ILE A 184 8.77 5.08 10.58
CA ILE A 184 7.47 5.05 11.26
C ILE A 184 7.33 6.26 12.21
N GLU A 185 8.32 6.52 13.05
CA GLU A 185 8.29 7.67 13.96
C GLU A 185 8.14 8.99 13.20
N GLN A 186 8.93 9.17 12.13
CA GLN A 186 8.85 10.36 11.30
C GLN A 186 7.51 10.49 10.55
N MET A 187 6.84 9.38 10.24
CA MET A 187 5.48 9.41 9.69
C MET A 187 4.49 9.98 10.69
N ILE A 188 4.62 9.60 11.94
CA ILE A 188 3.73 10.04 13.03
C ILE A 188 3.99 11.49 13.40
N SER A 189 5.27 11.87 13.53
CA SER A 189 5.67 13.22 13.96
C SER A 189 5.44 14.29 12.90
N GLN A 190 5.69 13.98 11.61
CA GLN A 190 5.56 14.95 10.52
C GLN A 190 4.14 15.08 9.96
N ILE A 191 3.32 14.02 10.05
CA ILE A 191 1.96 14.03 9.51
C ILE A 191 0.95 13.91 10.66
N PRO A 192 0.31 15.02 11.07
CA PRO A 192 -0.69 15.02 12.13
C PRO A 192 -1.82 14.02 11.89
N GLU A 193 -2.35 13.44 12.96
CA GLU A 193 -3.39 12.41 12.90
C GLU A 193 -4.65 12.87 12.13
N ASP A 194 -5.05 14.13 12.27
CA ASP A 194 -6.18 14.73 11.56
C ASP A 194 -6.08 14.60 10.02
N ASN A 195 -4.86 14.49 9.51
CA ASN A 195 -4.64 14.30 8.07
C ASN A 195 -5.00 12.89 7.58
N TRP A 196 -5.07 11.93 8.50
CA TRP A 196 -5.40 10.53 8.22
C TRP A 196 -6.88 10.21 8.42
N GLN A 197 -7.60 11.01 9.23
CA GLN A 197 -9.00 10.77 9.55
C GLN A 197 -9.88 10.92 8.32
N ASP A 198 -10.61 9.86 7.96
CA ASP A 198 -11.51 9.79 6.79
C ASP A 198 -10.89 10.24 5.45
N ALA A 199 -9.60 10.45 5.41
CA ALA A 199 -8.86 11.06 4.31
C ALA A 199 -8.19 10.02 3.41
N VAL A 200 -8.96 9.13 2.78
CA VAL A 200 -8.47 8.07 1.87
C VAL A 200 -7.48 8.61 0.82
N GLN A 201 -7.64 9.84 0.42
CA GLN A 201 -6.76 10.51 -0.56
C GLN A 201 -5.32 10.68 -0.08
N ILE A 202 -5.03 10.59 1.24
CA ILE A 202 -3.67 10.72 1.76
C ILE A 202 -2.74 9.63 1.19
N ILE A 203 -3.25 8.41 1.03
CA ILE A 203 -2.49 7.29 0.46
C ILE A 203 -2.08 7.61 -0.98
N GLY A 204 -2.99 8.21 -1.75
CA GLY A 204 -2.70 8.65 -3.10
C GLY A 204 -1.65 9.78 -3.15
N TRP A 205 -1.69 10.73 -2.21
CA TRP A 205 -0.67 11.78 -2.14
C TRP A 205 0.69 11.23 -1.70
N LEU A 206 0.74 10.36 -0.70
CA LEU A 206 1.97 9.69 -0.28
C LEU A 206 2.61 8.94 -1.44
N TYR A 207 1.84 8.15 -2.18
CA TYR A 207 2.28 7.44 -3.36
C TYR A 207 2.83 8.38 -4.44
N GLN A 208 2.12 9.45 -4.76
CA GLN A 208 2.54 10.42 -5.77
C GLN A 208 3.84 11.11 -5.39
N TYR A 209 3.97 11.53 -4.13
CA TYR A 209 5.16 12.25 -3.68
C TYR A 209 6.37 11.32 -3.50
N TYR A 210 6.14 10.07 -3.07
CA TYR A 210 7.19 9.04 -3.02
C TYR A 210 7.85 8.84 -4.38
N ASN A 211 7.06 8.82 -5.44
CA ASN A 211 7.55 8.60 -6.80
C ASN A 211 7.96 9.91 -7.54
N SER A 212 7.91 11.07 -6.90
CA SER A 212 8.14 12.35 -7.56
C SER A 212 9.54 12.50 -8.13
N GLU A 213 10.59 12.09 -7.42
CA GLU A 213 11.98 12.14 -7.89
C GLU A 213 12.18 11.21 -9.09
N LYS A 214 11.71 9.96 -9.01
CA LYS A 214 11.78 9.00 -10.13
C LYS A 214 11.03 9.51 -11.36
N LYS A 215 9.91 10.19 -11.17
CA LYS A 215 9.19 10.86 -12.25
C LYS A 215 10.04 11.93 -12.91
N ASP A 216 10.68 12.80 -12.13
CA ASP A 216 11.51 13.88 -12.64
C ASP A 216 12.73 13.31 -13.41
N GLU A 217 13.35 12.24 -12.94
CA GLU A 217 14.41 11.51 -13.63
C GLU A 217 13.94 10.93 -14.99
N VAL A 218 12.76 10.28 -15.01
CA VAL A 218 12.18 9.73 -16.24
C VAL A 218 11.88 10.83 -17.24
N PHE A 219 11.32 11.97 -16.80
CA PHE A 219 11.05 13.10 -17.68
C PHE A 219 12.34 13.80 -18.16
N ALA A 220 13.40 13.83 -17.34
CA ALA A 220 14.70 14.32 -17.76
C ALA A 220 15.34 13.38 -18.83
N ALA A 221 15.19 12.07 -18.68
CA ALA A 221 15.64 11.07 -19.67
C ALA A 221 14.84 11.18 -20.99
N LEU A 222 13.54 11.40 -20.92
CA LEU A 222 12.69 11.65 -22.09
C LEU A 222 13.12 12.87 -22.90
N LYS A 223 13.52 13.96 -22.22
CA LYS A 223 14.06 15.15 -22.89
C LYS A 223 15.36 14.87 -23.64
N LYS A 224 16.09 13.81 -23.26
CA LYS A 224 17.29 13.31 -23.92
C LYS A 224 16.98 12.19 -24.95
N ASN A 225 15.73 12.03 -25.35
CA ASN A 225 15.25 10.99 -26.27
C ASN A 225 15.48 9.54 -25.79
N VAL A 226 15.62 9.30 -24.49
CA VAL A 226 15.70 7.96 -23.92
C VAL A 226 14.27 7.40 -23.81
N LYS A 227 14.03 6.20 -24.33
CA LYS A 227 12.72 5.55 -24.27
C LYS A 227 12.37 5.15 -22.83
N ILE A 228 11.09 5.28 -22.45
CA ILE A 228 10.59 4.81 -21.16
C ILE A 228 10.61 3.28 -21.14
N THR A 229 11.23 2.70 -20.12
CA THR A 229 11.19 1.26 -19.86
C THR A 229 9.87 0.87 -19.19
N LYS A 230 9.52 -0.43 -19.22
CA LYS A 230 8.28 -0.93 -18.60
C LYS A 230 8.20 -0.58 -17.11
N GLU A 231 9.33 -0.63 -16.41
CA GLU A 231 9.47 -0.35 -14.97
C GLU A 231 9.21 1.13 -14.66
N ASN A 232 9.50 2.01 -15.61
CA ASN A 232 9.35 3.46 -15.45
C ASN A 232 7.98 3.99 -15.91
N ILE A 233 7.14 3.16 -16.57
CA ILE A 233 5.79 3.55 -16.99
C ILE A 233 4.95 4.04 -15.80
N PRO A 234 4.90 3.37 -14.63
CA PRO A 234 4.14 3.84 -13.47
C PRO A 234 4.56 5.25 -13.03
N ALA A 235 5.86 5.53 -12.95
CA ALA A 235 6.37 6.85 -12.58
C ALA A 235 6.02 7.93 -13.61
N ALA A 236 6.02 7.59 -14.90
CA ALA A 236 5.72 8.52 -15.99
C ALA A 236 4.22 8.84 -16.11
N THR A 237 3.34 7.88 -15.80
CA THR A 237 1.90 7.97 -16.03
C THR A 237 1.10 8.34 -14.79
N GLN A 238 1.74 8.46 -13.63
CA GLN A 238 1.06 8.80 -12.38
C GLN A 238 0.54 10.22 -12.36
N LEU A 239 -0.61 10.39 -12.96
CA LEU A 239 -1.51 11.50 -12.68
C LEU A 239 -2.57 10.94 -11.75
N LEU A 240 -2.55 11.33 -10.45
CA LEU A 240 -3.69 11.02 -9.59
C LEU A 240 -4.93 11.65 -10.20
N PRO A 241 -5.92 10.86 -10.59
CA PRO A 241 -7.21 11.41 -11.00
C PRO A 241 -7.78 12.17 -9.79
N ARG A 242 -8.44 13.28 -10.07
CA ARG A 242 -9.16 14.07 -9.07
C ARG A 242 -9.94 13.14 -8.12
N THR A 243 -9.98 13.49 -6.88
CA THR A 243 -10.55 12.89 -5.65
C THR A 243 -11.62 11.77 -5.74
N GLY A 244 -12.20 11.49 -6.91
CA GLY A 244 -13.26 10.49 -7.07
C GLY A 244 -12.78 9.04 -7.18
N SER A 245 -11.70 8.76 -7.91
CA SER A 245 -11.34 7.36 -8.22
C SER A 245 -10.56 6.66 -7.11
N CYS A 246 -9.71 7.38 -6.38
CA CYS A 246 -8.99 6.80 -5.25
C CYS A 246 -9.97 6.47 -4.10
N GLY A 247 -10.92 7.38 -3.82
CA GLY A 247 -11.98 7.14 -2.84
C GLY A 247 -12.89 5.97 -3.20
N THR A 248 -13.15 5.74 -4.49
CA THR A 248 -13.99 4.64 -4.94
C THR A 248 -13.28 3.30 -4.78
N TRP A 249 -11.99 3.21 -5.13
CA TRP A 249 -11.23 1.97 -5.00
C TRP A 249 -11.14 1.49 -3.54
N TRP A 250 -10.78 2.39 -2.62
CA TRP A 250 -10.72 2.07 -1.19
C TRP A 250 -12.10 1.73 -0.60
N ARG A 251 -13.15 2.45 -0.99
CA ARG A 251 -14.52 2.15 -0.55
C ARG A 251 -14.98 0.78 -1.04
N THR A 252 -14.63 0.40 -2.27
CA THR A 252 -14.96 -0.91 -2.82
C THR A 252 -14.17 -2.00 -2.11
N ALA A 253 -12.88 -1.78 -1.84
CA ALA A 253 -12.06 -2.70 -1.09
C ALA A 253 -12.57 -2.91 0.35
N LEU A 254 -12.87 -1.82 1.07
CA LEU A 254 -13.42 -1.88 2.44
C LEU A 254 -14.85 -2.45 2.47
N ALA A 255 -15.69 -2.16 1.47
CA ALA A 255 -17.04 -2.73 1.38
C ALA A 255 -17.02 -4.24 1.12
N GLY A 256 -16.04 -4.73 0.36
CA GLY A 256 -15.79 -6.17 0.19
C GLY A 256 -15.46 -6.90 1.50
N CYS A 257 -14.99 -6.16 2.51
CA CYS A 257 -14.68 -6.68 3.85
C CYS A 257 -15.86 -6.65 4.83
N GLY A 258 -17.07 -6.34 4.37
CA GLY A 258 -18.25 -6.22 5.24
C GLY A 258 -18.31 -4.95 6.08
N TRP A 259 -17.35 -4.03 5.96
CA TRP A 259 -17.35 -2.75 6.65
C TRP A 259 -18.29 -1.77 5.95
N ARG A 260 -19.40 -1.49 6.59
CA ARG A 260 -20.36 -0.49 6.12
C ARG A 260 -19.83 0.90 6.55
N VAL A 261 -19.19 1.62 5.64
CA VAL A 261 -18.85 3.03 5.84
C VAL A 261 -20.15 3.82 5.93
N THR A 262 -20.62 4.07 7.15
CA THR A 262 -21.77 4.94 7.40
C THR A 262 -21.39 6.36 7.00
N ARG A 263 -22.10 6.87 6.02
CA ARG A 263 -21.97 8.21 5.49
C ARG A 263 -22.52 9.23 6.49
N THR A 264 -21.71 9.65 7.45
CA THR A 264 -21.97 10.90 8.16
C THR A 264 -21.27 12.01 7.38
N GLN A 265 -21.88 12.48 6.31
CA GLN A 265 -21.42 13.70 5.64
C GLN A 265 -22.58 14.66 5.46
N LYS A 266 -22.67 15.58 6.43
CA LYS A 266 -23.13 16.94 6.18
C LYS A 266 -21.93 17.72 5.66
N HIS A 267 -21.82 17.90 4.35
CA HIS A 267 -21.25 19.09 3.73
C HIS A 267 -21.90 19.29 2.38
N SER A 268 -22.83 20.21 2.40
CA SER A 268 -23.31 21.05 1.33
C SER A 268 -22.15 21.59 0.51
N CYS A 269 -22.21 21.46 -0.79
CA CYS A 269 -21.91 22.51 -1.77
C CYS A 269 -21.85 21.88 -3.15
N TYR A 270 -22.99 21.80 -3.85
CA TYR A 270 -23.20 22.19 -5.25
C TYR A 270 -24.63 21.86 -5.65
N PRO A 271 -25.29 22.71 -6.44
CA PRO A 271 -26.70 22.57 -6.73
C PRO A 271 -26.96 21.36 -7.64
N HIS A 272 -27.89 20.51 -7.18
CA HIS A 272 -28.43 19.39 -7.93
C HIS A 272 -29.04 19.84 -9.25
N ARG A 273 -28.40 19.47 -10.38
CA ARG A 273 -29.16 19.26 -11.61
C ARG A 273 -29.89 17.91 -11.45
N ARG A 274 -31.21 17.97 -11.40
CA ARG A 274 -32.10 16.80 -11.44
C ARG A 274 -31.77 15.95 -12.67
N SER A 275 -31.15 14.80 -12.52
CA SER A 275 -31.17 13.74 -13.51
C SER A 275 -32.37 12.86 -13.21
N LYS A 276 -33.31 12.86 -14.15
CA LYS A 276 -34.47 11.96 -14.17
C LYS A 276 -33.97 10.52 -14.12
N GLN A 277 -34.43 9.75 -13.14
CA GLN A 277 -34.29 8.30 -13.11
C GLN A 277 -35.00 7.71 -14.33
N LEU A 278 -34.22 7.14 -15.24
CA LEU A 278 -34.74 6.21 -16.25
C LEU A 278 -34.88 4.84 -15.57
N ILE A 279 -36.11 4.50 -15.24
CA ILE A 279 -36.50 3.14 -14.89
C ILE A 279 -36.47 2.33 -16.18
N LEU A 280 -35.53 1.40 -16.28
CA LEU A 280 -35.54 0.40 -17.36
C LEU A 280 -36.48 -0.74 -16.95
N PRO A 281 -37.47 -1.10 -17.79
CA PRO A 281 -38.34 -2.22 -17.50
C PRO A 281 -37.69 -3.55 -17.83
N GLY A 282 -37.77 -4.50 -16.91
CA GLY A 282 -37.91 -5.92 -17.21
C GLY A 282 -36.65 -6.69 -17.58
N THR A 283 -35.88 -7.12 -16.59
CA THR A 283 -35.05 -8.32 -16.73
C THR A 283 -35.78 -9.50 -16.08
N VAL A 284 -36.33 -10.36 -16.93
CA VAL A 284 -36.94 -11.62 -16.47
C VAL A 284 -35.83 -12.63 -16.23
N THR A 285 -35.59 -12.96 -14.97
CA THR A 285 -34.71 -14.08 -14.60
C THR A 285 -35.51 -15.38 -14.58
N ARG A 286 -35.25 -16.28 -15.51
CA ARG A 286 -35.66 -17.68 -15.39
C ARG A 286 -34.53 -18.47 -14.73
N ARG A 287 -34.83 -19.07 -13.58
CA ARG A 287 -33.95 -20.08 -12.97
C ARG A 287 -34.16 -21.43 -13.65
N THR A 288 -33.04 -22.08 -14.04
CA THR A 288 -33.06 -23.49 -14.45
C THR A 288 -32.88 -24.35 -13.21
N PRO A 289 -33.34 -25.61 -13.25
CA PRO A 289 -33.28 -26.53 -12.07
C PRO A 289 -31.87 -26.90 -11.61
N SER A 290 -30.84 -26.56 -12.37
CA SER A 290 -29.42 -26.86 -12.07
C SER A 290 -28.60 -25.70 -11.50
N GLY A 291 -29.20 -24.55 -11.22
CA GLY A 291 -28.51 -23.44 -10.52
C GLY A 291 -27.49 -22.64 -11.33
N THR A 292 -27.33 -22.89 -12.64
CA THR A 292 -26.33 -22.20 -13.46
C THR A 292 -26.88 -20.91 -14.05
N ILE A 293 -26.19 -19.78 -13.83
CA ILE A 293 -26.53 -18.48 -14.38
C ILE A 293 -25.82 -18.31 -15.75
N ILE A 294 -26.59 -18.22 -16.83
CA ILE A 294 -26.05 -17.97 -18.18
C ILE A 294 -26.27 -16.50 -18.52
N TRP A 295 -25.18 -15.77 -18.74
CA TRP A 295 -25.22 -14.40 -19.22
C TRP A 295 -25.35 -14.36 -20.74
N ARG A 296 -26.47 -13.86 -21.28
CA ARG A 296 -26.58 -13.52 -22.71
C ARG A 296 -26.26 -12.06 -22.93
N LYS A 297 -25.29 -11.78 -23.81
CA LYS A 297 -25.03 -10.42 -24.32
C LYS A 297 -26.25 -9.92 -25.10
N PRO A 298 -26.69 -8.67 -24.91
CA PRO A 298 -27.70 -8.07 -25.78
C PRO A 298 -27.12 -7.83 -27.19
N SER A 299 -27.90 -8.18 -28.22
CA SER A 299 -27.57 -7.96 -29.61
C SER A 299 -27.52 -6.46 -29.91
N ARG A 300 -26.52 -6.04 -30.66
CA ARG A 300 -26.37 -4.67 -31.19
C ARG A 300 -27.60 -4.30 -32.01
N SER A 301 -28.32 -3.23 -31.64
CA SER A 301 -29.24 -2.54 -32.51
C SER A 301 -29.03 -1.02 -32.44
N ARG A 302 -28.73 -0.49 -33.64
CA ARG A 302 -28.92 0.87 -34.15
C ARG A 302 -28.29 2.06 -33.40
N ARG A 303 -27.43 2.71 -34.16
CA ARG A 303 -26.82 4.02 -33.91
C ARG A 303 -27.90 5.09 -33.72
N TYR A 304 -27.86 5.73 -32.58
CA TYR A 304 -28.58 6.97 -32.32
C TYR A 304 -27.66 8.15 -32.66
N ARG A 305 -28.06 9.00 -33.63
CA ARG A 305 -27.42 10.31 -33.88
C ARG A 305 -28.16 11.36 -33.05
N PRO A 306 -27.52 12.16 -32.22
CA PRO A 306 -28.18 13.32 -31.61
C PRO A 306 -28.17 14.49 -32.64
N ASN A 307 -29.34 15.03 -32.94
CA ASN A 307 -29.51 16.30 -33.62
C ASN A 307 -29.09 17.44 -32.67
N CYS A 308 -28.13 18.23 -33.11
CA CYS A 308 -27.78 19.51 -32.50
C CYS A 308 -28.56 20.61 -33.25
N PRO A 309 -29.37 21.47 -32.62
CA PRO A 309 -29.92 22.63 -33.25
C PRO A 309 -28.86 23.74 -33.35
N ARG A 310 -28.64 24.26 -34.55
CA ARG A 310 -27.85 25.48 -34.83
C ARG A 310 -28.55 26.70 -34.23
N SER A 311 -27.84 27.41 -33.37
CA SER A 311 -28.25 28.77 -32.98
C SER A 311 -27.90 29.75 -34.08
N ALA A 312 -28.91 30.44 -34.59
CA ALA A 312 -28.78 31.57 -35.49
C ALA A 312 -28.35 32.82 -34.72
N SER A 313 -27.27 33.43 -35.13
CA SER A 313 -26.85 34.76 -34.72
C SER A 313 -27.59 35.78 -35.60
N SER A 314 -28.32 36.71 -35.00
CA SER A 314 -28.72 37.98 -35.60
C SER A 314 -28.21 39.10 -34.74
N MET A 315 -27.27 39.88 -35.23
CA MET A 315 -27.02 41.26 -34.78
C MET A 315 -28.01 42.20 -35.43
N PRO A 316 -28.42 43.27 -34.79
CA PRO A 316 -28.81 44.52 -35.44
C PRO A 316 -27.78 45.63 -35.17
N THR A 317 -27.66 46.42 -36.22
CA THR A 317 -27.06 47.77 -36.41
C THR A 317 -26.92 48.65 -35.16
#